data_33d609942ca14072833eb7f8e9b64ac9
#
_entry.id   33d609942ca14072833eb7f8e9b64ac9
#
_cell.length_a   1.000
_cell.length_b   1.000
_cell.length_c   1.000
_cell.angle_alpha   90.00
_cell.angle_beta   90.00
_cell.angle_gamma   90.00
#
_symmetry.space_group_name_H-M   'P 1'
#
loop_
_entity.id
_entity.type
_entity.pdbx_description
1 polymer ?
#
loop_
_entity_poly.entity_id
_entity_poly.type
_entity_poly.pdbx_seq_one_letter_code
_entity_poly.pdbx_strand_id
1 'polypeptide(L)'
;MRGTWVALDDAVATAATGDIWLFRGRSLADRAIQTVTNSPVNHVGMVVALDDLPPLLWHAELGRSLPDVWTGKQQRGVQLHLLRDAVATWEERYGQRAWMRQLEGTIEREHEDKLMEIIARYDGRSFPTTPGLAAQ
;
A
#
# COMPACT_ATOMS: atom_id res chain seq x y z
N MET A 1 7.82 12.57 11.61
CA MET A 1 6.49 12.91 11.09
C MET A 1 5.57 13.20 12.27
N ARG A 2 4.95 14.33 12.28
CA ARG A 2 3.96 14.72 13.29
C ARG A 2 2.58 14.66 12.66
N GLY A 3 1.56 14.32 13.47
CA GLY A 3 0.18 14.25 13.03
C GLY A 3 -0.75 13.95 14.19
N THR A 4 -2.04 13.98 13.92
CA THR A 4 -3.06 13.58 14.89
C THR A 4 -3.22 12.06 14.86
N TRP A 5 -3.29 11.44 16.03
CA TRP A 5 -3.58 10.01 16.14
C TRP A 5 -5.06 9.75 15.84
N VAL A 6 -5.29 8.76 14.98
CA VAL A 6 -6.63 8.31 14.58
C VAL A 6 -6.70 6.80 14.77
N ALA A 7 -7.81 6.30 15.30
CA ALA A 7 -8.03 4.87 15.40
C ALA A 7 -8.09 4.24 14.00
N LEU A 8 -7.55 3.04 13.85
CA LEU A 8 -7.49 2.37 12.54
C LEU A 8 -8.86 2.25 11.87
N ASP A 9 -9.88 1.84 12.62
CA ASP A 9 -11.23 1.68 12.08
C ASP A 9 -11.83 3.01 11.60
N ASP A 10 -11.56 4.10 12.31
CA ASP A 10 -11.98 5.44 11.87
C ASP A 10 -11.22 5.91 10.63
N ALA A 11 -9.93 5.66 10.57
CA ALA A 11 -9.13 5.99 9.41
C ALA A 11 -9.57 5.21 8.16
N VAL A 12 -9.86 3.92 8.31
CA VAL A 12 -10.38 3.08 7.22
C VAL A 12 -11.78 3.54 6.78
N ALA A 13 -12.63 3.92 7.72
CA ALA A 13 -13.98 4.42 7.42
C ALA A 13 -13.97 5.71 6.59
N THR A 14 -12.93 6.52 6.71
CA THR A 14 -12.77 7.78 5.95
C THR A 14 -11.90 7.64 4.71
N ALA A 15 -11.33 6.47 4.46
CA ALA A 15 -10.44 6.24 3.33
C ALA A 15 -11.19 6.38 2.00
N ALA A 16 -10.58 7.07 1.05
CA ALA A 16 -11.12 7.32 -0.27
C ALA A 16 -10.08 7.00 -1.35
N THR A 17 -10.55 6.69 -2.54
CA THR A 17 -9.67 6.41 -3.69
C THR A 17 -8.70 7.55 -3.93
N GLY A 18 -7.44 7.22 -4.09
CA GLY A 18 -6.37 8.19 -4.29
C GLY A 18 -5.65 8.62 -3.00
N ASP A 19 -6.18 8.28 -1.83
CA ASP A 19 -5.47 8.52 -0.57
C ASP A 19 -4.19 7.69 -0.53
N ILE A 20 -3.14 8.26 0.03
CA ILE A 20 -1.84 7.61 0.15
C ILE A 20 -1.59 7.21 1.59
N TRP A 21 -1.18 5.97 1.79
CA TRP A 21 -0.72 5.46 3.08
C TRP A 21 0.77 5.23 3.04
N LEU A 22 1.44 5.71 4.07
CA LEU A 22 2.90 5.67 4.23
C LEU A 22 3.22 4.78 5.42
N PHE A 23 4.26 3.95 5.27
CA PHE A 23 4.65 2.98 6.31
C PHE A 23 6.12 3.13 6.67
N ARG A 24 6.40 3.02 7.96
CA ARG A 24 7.74 3.04 8.51
C ARG A 24 7.96 1.82 9.39
N GLY A 25 8.84 0.95 8.96
CA GLY A 25 9.28 -0.21 9.71
C GLY A 25 10.61 0.02 10.42
N ARG A 26 11.03 -1.00 11.20
CA ARG A 26 12.25 -0.96 12.03
C ARG A 26 13.25 -2.05 11.67
N SER A 27 12.95 -2.92 10.70
CA SER A 27 13.89 -3.94 10.25
C SER A 27 15.14 -3.30 9.64
N LEU A 28 16.22 -4.07 9.53
CA LEU A 28 17.43 -3.61 8.85
C LEU A 28 17.15 -3.25 7.38
N ALA A 29 16.30 -4.04 6.71
CA ALA A 29 15.89 -3.76 5.34
C ALA A 29 15.10 -2.45 5.23
N ASP A 30 14.14 -2.20 6.16
CA ASP A 30 13.37 -0.97 6.20
C ASP A 30 14.27 0.25 6.40
N ARG A 31 15.23 0.15 7.33
CA ARG A 31 16.19 1.22 7.61
C ARG A 31 17.13 1.47 6.45
N ALA A 32 17.55 0.43 5.75
CA ALA A 32 18.36 0.55 4.54
C ALA A 32 17.62 1.32 3.44
N ILE A 33 16.36 0.98 3.19
CA ILE A 33 15.50 1.70 2.23
C ILE A 33 15.36 3.17 2.63
N GLN A 34 15.06 3.46 3.91
CA GLN A 34 14.94 4.82 4.42
C GLN A 34 16.24 5.63 4.22
N THR A 35 17.39 5.00 4.43
CA THR A 35 18.69 5.65 4.25
C THR A 35 19.01 5.91 2.78
N VAL A 36 18.85 4.91 1.93
CA VAL A 36 19.15 5.01 0.48
C VAL A 36 18.24 6.02 -0.22
N THR A 37 16.97 6.06 0.15
CA THR A 37 15.99 6.99 -0.42
C THR A 37 15.95 8.34 0.28
N ASN A 38 16.70 8.52 1.36
CA ASN A 38 16.64 9.71 2.22
C ASN A 38 15.20 10.05 2.63
N SER A 39 14.43 9.04 3.01
CA SER A 39 13.01 9.15 3.36
C SER A 39 12.74 8.62 4.76
N PRO A 40 11.83 9.24 5.52
CA PRO A 40 11.39 8.72 6.82
C PRO A 40 10.51 7.48 6.73
N VAL A 41 10.11 7.09 5.52
CA VAL A 41 9.24 5.92 5.27
C VAL A 41 9.90 4.96 4.29
N ASN A 42 9.52 3.68 4.37
CA ASN A 42 10.09 2.62 3.53
C ASN A 42 9.06 1.97 2.60
N HIS A 43 7.78 2.29 2.77
CA HIS A 43 6.72 1.70 1.95
C HIS A 43 5.58 2.69 1.75
N VAL A 44 4.91 2.58 0.62
CA VAL A 44 3.77 3.41 0.24
C VAL A 44 2.72 2.56 -0.47
N GLY A 45 1.46 2.88 -0.26
CA GLY A 45 0.34 2.31 -0.99
C GLY A 45 -0.74 3.34 -1.24
N MET A 46 -1.57 3.10 -2.23
CA MET A 46 -2.70 3.95 -2.59
C MET A 46 -4.02 3.23 -2.29
N VAL A 47 -4.97 3.97 -1.74
CA VAL A 47 -6.31 3.45 -1.46
C VAL A 47 -7.12 3.35 -2.74
N VAL A 48 -7.84 2.25 -2.86
CA VAL A 48 -8.88 2.02 -3.85
C VAL A 48 -10.17 1.71 -3.10
N ALA A 49 -11.08 2.68 -3.06
CA ALA A 49 -12.36 2.59 -2.35
C ALA A 49 -13.50 2.59 -3.35
N LEU A 50 -14.02 1.43 -3.68
CA LEU A 50 -15.16 1.24 -4.57
C LEU A 50 -16.43 1.07 -3.73
N ASP A 51 -17.57 1.52 -4.25
CA ASP A 51 -18.82 1.67 -3.51
C ASP A 51 -19.26 0.42 -2.73
N ASP A 52 -19.10 -0.75 -3.31
CA ASP A 52 -19.61 -2.01 -2.74
C ASP A 52 -18.55 -2.86 -2.01
N LEU A 53 -17.34 -2.34 -1.88
CA LEU A 53 -16.23 -3.08 -1.29
C LEU A 53 -15.58 -2.32 -0.13
N PRO A 54 -15.06 -3.04 0.88
CA PRO A 54 -14.18 -2.41 1.85
C PRO A 54 -12.97 -1.77 1.15
N PRO A 55 -12.42 -0.67 1.70
CA PRO A 55 -11.25 -0.04 1.10
C PRO A 55 -10.08 -1.01 0.92
N LEU A 56 -9.49 -0.96 -0.26
CA LEU A 56 -8.32 -1.75 -0.65
C LEU A 56 -7.07 -0.88 -0.64
N LEU A 57 -5.92 -1.50 -0.43
CA LEU A 57 -4.61 -0.88 -0.60
C LEU A 57 -3.93 -1.49 -1.82
N TRP A 58 -3.63 -0.66 -2.81
CA TRP A 58 -2.86 -1.03 -3.99
C TRP A 58 -1.42 -0.62 -3.80
N HIS A 59 -0.53 -1.59 -3.84
CA HIS A 59 0.88 -1.40 -3.55
C HIS A 59 1.73 -2.53 -4.14
N ALA A 60 3.03 -2.47 -3.93
CA ALA A 60 3.94 -3.52 -4.34
C ALA A 60 4.79 -3.96 -3.15
N GLU A 61 4.80 -5.26 -2.86
CA GLU A 61 5.53 -5.82 -1.72
C GLU A 61 6.05 -7.24 -1.98
N LEU A 62 6.73 -7.82 -0.98
CA LEU A 62 7.33 -9.16 -1.10
C LEU A 62 6.31 -10.31 -1.10
N GLY A 63 5.08 -10.06 -0.66
CA GLY A 63 4.01 -11.06 -0.69
C GLY A 63 4.12 -12.14 0.39
N ARG A 64 4.68 -11.82 1.54
CA ARG A 64 4.88 -12.78 2.65
C ARG A 64 3.84 -12.69 3.75
N SER A 65 3.02 -11.65 3.76
CA SER A 65 2.09 -11.39 4.85
C SER A 65 0.65 -11.81 4.53
N LEU A 66 0.13 -11.38 3.41
CA LEU A 66 -1.26 -11.58 3.03
C LEU A 66 -1.37 -12.03 1.57
N PRO A 67 -2.40 -12.81 1.23
CA PRO A 67 -2.71 -13.09 -0.17
C PRO A 67 -3.29 -11.88 -0.88
N ASP A 68 -2.99 -11.73 -2.16
CA ASP A 68 -3.62 -10.75 -3.02
C ASP A 68 -5.14 -11.00 -3.11
N VAL A 69 -5.92 -9.95 -2.96
CA VAL A 69 -7.40 -10.05 -2.99
C VAL A 69 -7.91 -10.52 -4.35
N TRP A 70 -7.26 -10.12 -5.43
CA TRP A 70 -7.68 -10.46 -6.79
C TRP A 70 -7.45 -11.93 -7.14
N THR A 71 -6.27 -12.43 -6.85
CA THR A 71 -5.87 -13.80 -7.22
C THR A 71 -6.08 -14.83 -6.10
N GLY A 72 -6.21 -14.38 -4.86
CA GLY A 72 -6.25 -15.24 -3.67
C GLY A 72 -4.92 -15.90 -3.34
N LYS A 73 -3.82 -15.48 -3.97
CA LYS A 73 -2.49 -16.07 -3.78
C LYS A 73 -1.51 -15.06 -3.20
N GLN A 74 -0.56 -15.56 -2.42
CA GLN A 74 0.60 -14.77 -2.05
C GLN A 74 1.47 -14.56 -3.28
N GLN A 75 1.83 -13.32 -3.56
CA GLN A 75 2.62 -12.96 -4.73
C GLN A 75 3.58 -11.82 -4.41
N ARG A 76 4.72 -11.83 -5.10
CA ARG A 76 5.71 -10.77 -5.02
C ARG A 76 5.40 -9.70 -6.06
N GLY A 77 5.43 -8.45 -5.67
CA GLY A 77 5.23 -7.32 -6.57
C GLY A 77 3.90 -6.61 -6.34
N VAL A 78 3.31 -6.14 -7.42
CA VAL A 78 2.06 -5.36 -7.38
C VAL A 78 0.89 -6.24 -6.97
N GLN A 79 0.11 -5.78 -6.00
CA GLN A 79 -0.99 -6.52 -5.42
C GLN A 79 -2.00 -5.64 -4.71
N LEU A 80 -3.15 -6.22 -4.41
CA LEU A 80 -4.23 -5.60 -3.64
C LEU A 80 -4.44 -6.34 -2.32
N HIS A 81 -4.54 -5.58 -1.24
CA HIS A 81 -4.97 -6.11 0.07
C HIS A 81 -6.14 -5.29 0.60
N LEU A 82 -6.95 -5.88 1.49
CA LEU A 82 -7.84 -5.08 2.30
C LEU A 82 -6.99 -4.11 3.13
N LEU A 83 -7.31 -2.82 3.06
CA LEU A 83 -6.53 -1.77 3.74
C LEU A 83 -6.38 -2.07 5.24
N ARG A 84 -7.49 -2.38 5.90
CA ARG A 84 -7.49 -2.69 7.32
C ARG A 84 -6.57 -3.87 7.65
N ASP A 85 -6.68 -4.94 6.89
CA ASP A 85 -5.89 -6.16 7.12
C ASP A 85 -4.39 -5.90 6.91
N ALA A 86 -4.03 -5.14 5.88
CA ALA A 86 -2.65 -4.79 5.63
C ALA A 86 -2.05 -3.99 6.78
N VAL A 87 -2.72 -2.92 7.20
CA VAL A 87 -2.23 -2.06 8.29
C VAL A 87 -2.12 -2.82 9.60
N ALA A 88 -3.18 -3.55 9.98
CA ALA A 88 -3.21 -4.32 11.22
C ALA A 88 -2.13 -5.43 11.24
N THR A 89 -2.01 -6.18 10.16
CA THR A 89 -1.02 -7.26 10.06
C THR A 89 0.41 -6.73 10.14
N TRP A 90 0.70 -5.63 9.47
CA TRP A 90 2.06 -5.07 9.47
C TRP A 90 2.41 -4.41 10.80
N GLU A 91 1.43 -3.81 11.48
CA GLU A 91 1.63 -3.33 12.85
C GLU A 91 1.92 -4.50 13.80
N GLU A 92 1.09 -5.53 13.80
CA GLU A 92 1.22 -6.67 14.71
C GLU A 92 2.47 -7.50 14.47
N ARG A 93 2.75 -7.83 13.20
CA ARG A 93 3.87 -8.71 12.85
C ARG A 93 5.21 -8.01 12.78
N TYR A 94 5.24 -6.79 12.28
CA TYR A 94 6.49 -6.09 11.94
C TYR A 94 6.69 -4.79 12.70
N GLY A 95 5.75 -4.43 13.57
CA GLY A 95 5.81 -3.17 14.33
C GLY A 95 5.85 -1.93 13.44
N GLN A 96 5.29 -2.01 12.23
CA GLN A 96 5.25 -0.87 11.32
C GLN A 96 4.25 0.17 11.79
N ARG A 97 4.62 1.43 11.62
CA ARG A 97 3.73 2.57 11.82
C ARG A 97 3.19 3.03 10.49
N ALA A 98 1.96 3.53 10.49
CA ALA A 98 1.29 4.00 9.30
C ALA A 98 0.83 5.46 9.44
N TRP A 99 0.87 6.19 8.34
CA TRP A 99 0.31 7.54 8.21
C TRP A 99 -0.53 7.59 6.96
N MET A 100 -1.65 8.31 7.04
CA MET A 100 -2.50 8.54 5.87
C MET A 100 -2.37 9.99 5.41
N ARG A 101 -2.44 10.19 4.10
CA ARG A 101 -2.52 11.47 3.41
C ARG A 101 -3.74 11.44 2.50
N GLN A 102 -4.71 12.27 2.80
CA GLN A 102 -5.93 12.35 2.00
C GLN A 102 -5.67 13.15 0.72
N LEU A 103 -6.18 12.64 -0.40
CA LEU A 103 -6.13 13.35 -1.66
C LEU A 103 -7.04 14.58 -1.59
N GLU A 104 -6.51 15.73 -1.98
CA GLU A 104 -7.33 16.93 -2.20
C GLU A 104 -7.97 16.85 -3.58
N GLY A 105 -9.28 17.08 -3.64
CA GLY A 105 -10.04 17.04 -4.88
C GLY A 105 -11.05 15.91 -4.93
N THR A 106 -11.76 15.80 -6.04
CA THR A 106 -12.82 14.83 -6.26
C THR A 106 -12.37 13.78 -7.26
N ILE A 107 -12.58 12.50 -6.90
CA ILE A 107 -12.41 11.38 -7.84
C ILE A 107 -13.76 11.07 -8.45
N GLU A 108 -13.84 11.23 -9.78
CA GLU A 108 -15.01 10.89 -10.56
C GLU A 108 -14.99 9.42 -10.98
N ARG A 109 -16.14 8.89 -11.40
CA ARG A 109 -16.24 7.49 -11.81
C ARG A 109 -15.30 7.14 -12.97
N GLU A 110 -15.09 8.05 -13.90
CA GLU A 110 -14.14 7.81 -15.00
C GLU A 110 -12.70 7.64 -14.52
N HIS A 111 -12.32 8.31 -13.43
CA HIS A 111 -11.01 8.13 -12.80
C HIS A 111 -10.90 6.74 -12.17
N GLU A 112 -11.95 6.29 -11.52
CA GLU A 112 -12.01 4.93 -10.94
C GLU A 112 -11.93 3.85 -12.03
N ASP A 113 -12.65 4.02 -13.13
CA ASP A 113 -12.63 3.11 -14.27
C ASP A 113 -11.21 3.01 -14.86
N LYS A 114 -10.53 4.15 -15.04
CA LYS A 114 -9.14 4.20 -15.49
C LYS A 114 -8.19 3.54 -14.51
N LEU A 115 -8.39 3.77 -13.22
CA LEU A 115 -7.60 3.13 -12.18
C LEU A 115 -7.76 1.61 -12.22
N MET A 116 -8.98 1.11 -12.39
CA MET A 116 -9.23 -0.33 -12.49
C MET A 116 -8.57 -0.95 -13.72
N GLU A 117 -8.55 -0.25 -14.86
CA GLU A 117 -7.80 -0.69 -16.04
C GLU A 117 -6.30 -0.81 -15.74
N ILE A 118 -5.73 0.15 -15.03
CA ILE A 118 -4.31 0.17 -14.65
C ILE A 118 -4.03 -0.98 -13.68
N ILE A 119 -4.86 -1.16 -12.67
CA ILE A 119 -4.72 -2.25 -11.70
C ILE A 119 -4.76 -3.60 -12.42
N ALA A 120 -5.73 -3.82 -13.30
CA ALA A 120 -5.85 -5.06 -14.06
C ALA A 120 -4.61 -5.34 -14.92
N ARG A 121 -3.96 -4.29 -15.43
CA ARG A 121 -2.75 -4.41 -16.24
C ARG A 121 -1.51 -4.75 -15.41
N TYR A 122 -1.38 -4.20 -14.22
CA TYR A 122 -0.16 -4.28 -13.42
C TYR A 122 -0.22 -5.23 -12.24
N ASP A 123 -1.40 -5.67 -11.83
CA ASP A 123 -1.51 -6.63 -10.73
C ASP A 123 -0.71 -7.89 -11.02
N GLY A 124 0.03 -8.36 -10.03
CA GLY A 124 0.91 -9.53 -10.18
C GLY A 124 2.25 -9.27 -10.85
N ARG A 125 2.54 -8.06 -11.32
CA ARG A 125 3.89 -7.75 -11.83
C ARG A 125 4.90 -7.78 -10.71
N SER A 126 5.92 -8.62 -10.89
CA SER A 126 6.98 -8.78 -9.90
C SER A 126 8.01 -7.66 -9.99
N PHE A 127 8.68 -7.37 -8.85
CA PHE A 127 9.88 -6.56 -8.84
C PHE A 127 11.00 -7.24 -9.62
N PRO A 128 11.92 -6.48 -10.23
CA PRO A 128 13.21 -7.01 -10.61
C PRO A 128 13.94 -7.57 -9.37
N THR A 129 14.74 -8.59 -9.57
CA THR A 129 15.67 -9.07 -8.52
C THR A 129 16.75 -8.01 -8.28
N THR A 130 17.44 -8.06 -7.15
CA THR A 130 18.54 -7.11 -6.88
C THR A 130 19.58 -7.07 -8.00
N PRO A 131 20.03 -8.20 -8.57
CA PRO A 131 20.89 -8.17 -9.76
C PRO A 131 20.23 -7.53 -10.99
N GLY A 132 18.93 -7.73 -11.18
CA GLY A 132 18.18 -7.11 -12.27
C GLY A 132 18.08 -5.59 -12.12
N LEU A 133 17.95 -5.07 -10.91
CA LEU A 133 17.98 -3.63 -10.64
C LEU A 133 19.35 -3.02 -10.93
N ALA A 134 20.41 -3.72 -10.59
CA ALA A 134 21.77 -3.26 -10.84
C ALA A 134 22.14 -3.24 -12.33
N ALA A 135 21.42 -3.98 -13.18
CA ALA A 135 21.64 -4.05 -14.63
C ALA A 135 20.85 -2.99 -15.41
N GLN A 136 19.98 -2.22 -14.77
CA GLN A 136 19.21 -1.11 -15.34
C GLN A 136 19.94 0.22 -15.14
#